data_618ddc6d3155b9dc63390329f4b94442
#
_entry.id   618ddc6d3155b9dc63390329f4b94442
#
_cell.length_a   1.000
_cell.length_b   1.000
_cell.length_c   1.000
_cell.angle_alpha   90.00
_cell.angle_beta   90.00
_cell.angle_gamma   90.00
#
_symmetry.space_group_name_H-M   'P 1'
#
loop_
_entity.id
_entity.type
_entity.pdbx_description
1 polymer ?
#
loop_
_entity_poly.entity_id
_entity_poly.type
_entity_poly.pdbx_seq_one_letter_code
_entity_poly.pdbx_strand_id
1 'polypeptide(L)'
;MPIKIPKNLPAHDILTEENIFVMEDCRATSQDIRPLRLAVLNLMPTKITTETQIIRVLSNTPLQIDLTLLTMETHKSLNTPEEHMSTFYRKFSDIKDQRFDGLIITGAPVENLEFDDVDYWDELCEIMAWSKKNVYSTLHICWAAQAGLYYHYNIKKYPLPEKMSGVFSHRNLMPEHPLLRGFDEEFSAPHSRHTEVRRCDIEASGKLDILAESDEAGIYIVASKKRRLFYVTGHSEYDAETLALEYKRDLSRGLEPKLPRHYFPDDDPTKTPKNTWRAHAHLLFSNWLNYFVYQNTPYDLAKIEEIK
;
A
#
# COMPACT_ATOMS: atom_id res chain seq x y z
N MET A 1 13.14 9.24 13.42
CA MET A 1 14.08 9.76 12.40
C MET A 1 13.40 9.60 11.06
N PRO A 2 13.56 10.52 10.12
CA PRO A 2 12.69 10.62 8.95
C PRO A 2 13.10 9.71 7.80
N ILE A 3 12.18 9.56 6.84
CA ILE A 3 12.46 8.92 5.55
C ILE A 3 13.52 9.70 4.79
N LYS A 4 14.51 8.98 4.28
CA LYS A 4 15.52 9.50 3.37
C LYS A 4 14.97 9.52 1.95
N ILE A 5 14.87 10.69 1.35
CA ILE A 5 14.42 10.89 -0.03
C ILE A 5 15.31 11.91 -0.76
N PRO A 6 15.42 11.84 -2.10
CA PRO A 6 16.10 12.85 -2.88
C PRO A 6 15.43 14.22 -2.71
N LYS A 7 16.23 15.28 -2.58
CA LYS A 7 15.73 16.65 -2.41
C LYS A 7 14.81 17.11 -3.56
N ASN A 8 15.08 16.66 -4.76
CA ASN A 8 14.32 17.00 -5.97
C ASN A 8 13.10 16.08 -6.23
N LEU A 9 12.78 15.17 -5.30
CA LEU A 9 11.53 14.40 -5.37
C LEU A 9 10.34 15.32 -5.03
N PRO A 10 9.29 15.41 -5.85
CA PRO A 10 8.13 16.29 -5.60
C PRO A 10 7.50 16.12 -4.22
N ALA A 11 7.51 14.90 -3.68
CA ALA A 11 7.04 14.64 -2.32
C ALA A 11 7.83 15.40 -1.24
N HIS A 12 9.10 15.77 -1.47
CA HIS A 12 9.91 16.51 -0.50
C HIS A 12 9.28 17.86 -0.14
N ASP A 13 8.91 18.65 -1.13
CA ASP A 13 8.36 19.99 -0.93
C ASP A 13 6.96 19.92 -0.31
N ILE A 14 6.11 19.02 -0.80
CA ILE A 14 4.75 18.81 -0.27
C ILE A 14 4.80 18.42 1.20
N LEU A 15 5.62 17.44 1.57
CA LEU A 15 5.72 16.97 2.96
C LEU A 15 6.34 18.02 3.88
N THR A 16 7.29 18.82 3.37
CA THR A 16 7.88 19.94 4.13
C THR A 16 6.82 21.02 4.43
N GLU A 17 5.96 21.35 3.46
CA GLU A 17 4.84 22.28 3.66
C GLU A 17 3.81 21.77 4.68
N GLU A 18 3.64 20.45 4.75
CA GLU A 18 2.78 19.77 5.74
C GLU A 18 3.44 19.65 7.14
N ASN A 19 4.64 20.21 7.35
CA ASN A 19 5.45 20.06 8.57
C ASN A 19 5.84 18.61 8.89
N ILE A 20 5.92 17.76 7.87
CA ILE A 20 6.40 16.39 7.98
C ILE A 20 7.90 16.40 7.69
N PHE A 21 8.69 15.96 8.66
CA PHE A 21 10.14 15.97 8.51
C PHE A 21 10.61 14.82 7.61
N VAL A 22 11.20 15.14 6.48
CA VAL A 22 11.93 14.23 5.59
C VAL A 22 13.41 14.54 5.62
N MET A 23 14.27 13.54 5.38
CA MET A 23 15.72 13.70 5.46
C MET A 23 16.34 13.66 4.06
N GLU A 24 17.17 14.68 3.76
CA GLU A 24 17.99 14.67 2.56
C GLU A 24 19.14 13.66 2.67
N ASP A 25 19.56 13.08 1.53
CA ASP A 25 20.62 12.08 1.43
C ASP A 25 21.91 12.48 2.14
N CYS A 26 22.34 13.72 1.97
CA CYS A 26 23.58 14.22 2.58
C CYS A 26 23.58 14.21 4.11
N ARG A 27 22.41 14.45 4.73
CA ARG A 27 22.27 14.40 6.19
C ARG A 27 22.18 12.97 6.70
N ALA A 28 21.52 12.08 5.96
CA ALA A 28 21.36 10.69 6.34
C ALA A 28 22.70 9.94 6.41
N THR A 29 23.61 10.22 5.47
CA THR A 29 24.94 9.58 5.41
C THR A 29 25.91 9.98 6.52
N SER A 30 25.59 11.05 7.27
CA SER A 30 26.40 11.52 8.39
C SER A 30 26.06 10.84 9.73
N GLN A 31 25.09 9.91 9.76
CA GLN A 31 24.65 9.23 10.98
C GLN A 31 25.10 7.77 10.97
N ASP A 32 25.65 7.29 12.09
CA ASP A 32 26.07 5.90 12.26
C ASP A 32 24.86 4.99 12.65
N ILE A 33 23.89 4.90 11.74
CA ILE A 33 22.66 4.11 11.91
C ILE A 33 22.42 3.34 10.63
N ARG A 34 22.11 2.04 10.76
CA ARG A 34 21.61 1.25 9.62
C ARG A 34 20.15 1.67 9.32
N PRO A 35 19.88 2.38 8.22
CA PRO A 35 18.51 2.67 7.83
C PRO A 35 17.79 1.40 7.41
N LEU A 36 16.46 1.36 7.59
CA LEU A 36 15.63 0.33 7.01
C LEU A 36 15.56 0.52 5.50
N ARG A 37 15.86 -0.51 4.75
CA ARG A 37 15.76 -0.50 3.30
C ARG A 37 14.35 -0.92 2.90
N LEU A 38 13.57 0.04 2.43
CA LEU A 38 12.21 -0.21 1.93
C LEU A 38 12.14 -0.03 0.42
N ALA A 39 11.48 -0.98 -0.25
CA ALA A 39 11.11 -0.84 -1.64
C ALA A 39 9.59 -0.57 -1.76
N VAL A 40 9.20 0.27 -2.72
CA VAL A 40 7.79 0.51 -3.07
C VAL A 40 7.61 0.24 -4.55
N LEU A 41 6.96 -0.86 -4.89
CA LEU A 41 6.51 -1.14 -6.25
C LEU A 41 5.22 -0.37 -6.50
N ASN A 42 5.34 0.73 -7.21
CA ASN A 42 4.22 1.62 -7.47
C ASN A 42 3.55 1.27 -8.81
N LEU A 43 2.41 0.58 -8.74
CA LEU A 43 1.61 0.17 -9.90
C LEU A 43 0.55 1.21 -10.28
N MET A 44 0.36 2.25 -9.46
CA MET A 44 -0.64 3.30 -9.72
C MET A 44 -0.26 4.15 -10.94
N PRO A 45 -1.25 4.59 -11.73
CA PRO A 45 -1.00 5.46 -12.89
C PRO A 45 -0.57 6.87 -12.49
N THR A 46 -1.03 7.38 -11.35
CA THR A 46 -0.68 8.70 -10.78
C THR A 46 0.49 8.56 -9.80
N LYS A 47 1.67 8.21 -10.29
CA LYS A 47 2.82 7.82 -9.45
C LYS A 47 3.21 8.89 -8.44
N ILE A 48 3.32 10.15 -8.85
CA ILE A 48 3.74 11.28 -7.98
C ILE A 48 2.79 11.44 -6.79
N THR A 49 1.48 11.36 -7.02
CA THR A 49 0.48 11.43 -5.93
C THR A 49 0.63 10.24 -4.97
N THR A 50 0.74 9.03 -5.52
CA THR A 50 0.89 7.81 -4.71
C THR A 50 2.19 7.80 -3.91
N GLU A 51 3.30 8.29 -4.48
CA GLU A 51 4.56 8.49 -3.77
C GLU A 51 4.36 9.34 -2.51
N THR A 52 3.75 10.52 -2.70
CA THR A 52 3.48 11.45 -1.60
C THR A 52 2.61 10.82 -0.51
N GLN A 53 1.56 10.11 -0.90
CA GLN A 53 0.65 9.41 0.02
C GLN A 53 1.38 8.33 0.83
N ILE A 54 2.14 7.47 0.17
CA ILE A 54 2.90 6.39 0.84
C ILE A 54 3.99 6.98 1.74
N ILE A 55 4.76 7.95 1.25
CA ILE A 55 5.83 8.56 2.05
C ILE A 55 5.25 9.26 3.28
N ARG A 56 4.10 9.93 3.17
CA ARG A 56 3.43 10.59 4.30
C ARG A 56 3.10 9.60 5.43
N VAL A 57 2.50 8.46 5.12
CA VAL A 57 2.14 7.48 6.16
C VAL A 57 3.37 6.76 6.72
N LEU A 58 4.43 6.57 5.93
CA LEU A 58 5.69 6.02 6.38
C LEU A 58 6.51 6.99 7.23
N SER A 59 6.31 8.32 7.08
CA SER A 59 7.10 9.34 7.80
C SER A 59 6.75 9.46 9.28
N ASN A 60 5.65 8.85 9.73
CA ASN A 60 5.22 8.90 11.14
C ASN A 60 5.96 7.85 12.00
N THR A 61 7.28 7.82 11.93
CA THR A 61 8.14 6.90 12.69
C THR A 61 9.46 7.56 13.06
N PRO A 62 10.07 7.19 14.21
CA PRO A 62 11.43 7.62 14.52
C PRO A 62 12.50 6.82 13.75
N LEU A 63 12.13 5.80 13.00
CA LEU A 63 13.07 4.94 12.27
C LEU A 63 13.58 5.64 11.00
N GLN A 64 14.86 5.50 10.70
CA GLN A 64 15.42 5.97 9.44
C GLN A 64 15.09 4.97 8.33
N ILE A 65 14.54 5.46 7.23
CA ILE A 65 14.14 4.65 6.08
C ILE A 65 14.89 5.13 4.83
N ASP A 66 15.52 4.19 4.15
CA ASP A 66 16.10 4.35 2.81
C ASP A 66 15.10 3.77 1.80
N LEU A 67 14.45 4.66 1.03
CA LEU A 67 13.35 4.32 0.16
C LEU A 67 13.80 4.11 -1.28
N THR A 68 13.44 2.98 -1.88
CA THR A 68 13.64 2.67 -3.29
C THR A 68 12.28 2.58 -3.99
N LEU A 69 12.03 3.46 -4.96
CA LEU A 69 10.82 3.41 -5.79
C LEU A 69 11.05 2.47 -6.97
N LEU A 70 10.11 1.54 -7.20
CA LEU A 70 10.15 0.55 -8.26
C LEU A 70 9.00 0.71 -9.24
N THR A 71 9.27 0.44 -10.50
CA THR A 71 8.29 0.36 -11.57
C THR A 71 8.45 -0.93 -12.36
N MET A 72 7.38 -1.34 -13.04
CA MET A 72 7.41 -2.49 -13.96
C MET A 72 8.27 -2.17 -15.18
N GLU A 73 9.03 -3.15 -15.66
CA GLU A 73 9.81 -3.05 -16.92
C GLU A 73 8.94 -3.31 -18.14
N THR A 74 8.00 -4.24 -18.01
CA THR A 74 7.10 -4.68 -19.06
C THR A 74 5.94 -3.72 -19.33
N HIS A 75 5.74 -2.72 -18.45
CA HIS A 75 4.66 -1.74 -18.57
C HIS A 75 5.17 -0.29 -18.51
N LYS A 76 4.91 0.48 -19.57
CA LYS A 76 5.28 1.91 -19.60
C LYS A 76 4.22 2.78 -18.93
N SER A 77 4.61 3.57 -17.94
CA SER A 77 3.73 4.58 -17.33
C SER A 77 3.38 5.68 -18.34
N LEU A 78 2.08 5.90 -18.60
CA LEU A 78 1.61 6.92 -19.55
C LEU A 78 1.31 8.28 -18.89
N ASN A 79 1.09 8.29 -17.57
CA ASN A 79 0.61 9.48 -16.84
C ASN A 79 1.70 10.15 -15.98
N THR A 80 2.95 9.71 -16.11
CA THR A 80 4.08 10.26 -15.34
C THR A 80 5.18 10.67 -16.32
N PRO A 81 5.78 11.86 -16.16
CA PRO A 81 6.87 12.33 -17.02
C PRO A 81 8.04 11.34 -17.04
N GLU A 82 8.64 11.12 -18.22
CA GLU A 82 9.75 10.18 -18.38
C GLU A 82 10.99 10.60 -17.58
N GLU A 83 11.23 11.91 -17.45
CA GLU A 83 12.30 12.46 -16.62
C GLU A 83 12.14 12.08 -15.17
N HIS A 84 10.89 12.14 -14.62
CA HIS A 84 10.60 11.71 -13.26
C HIS A 84 10.86 10.21 -13.09
N MET A 85 10.42 9.40 -14.06
CA MET A 85 10.61 7.96 -14.02
C MET A 85 12.11 7.58 -14.04
N SER A 86 12.87 8.17 -14.94
CA SER A 86 14.31 7.89 -15.07
C SER A 86 15.14 8.37 -13.87
N THR A 87 14.69 9.44 -13.22
CA THR A 87 15.40 10.03 -12.07
C THR A 87 15.15 9.25 -10.77
N PHE A 88 13.91 8.89 -10.49
CA PHE A 88 13.50 8.41 -9.16
C PHE A 88 13.17 6.92 -9.11
N TYR A 89 12.81 6.30 -10.23
CA TYR A 89 12.42 4.90 -10.26
C TYR A 89 13.56 3.99 -10.68
N ARG A 90 13.57 2.79 -10.07
CA ARG A 90 14.41 1.67 -10.46
C ARG A 90 13.54 0.59 -11.10
N LYS A 91 14.15 -0.20 -11.96
CA LYS A 91 13.55 -1.42 -12.50
C LYS A 91 13.84 -2.59 -11.59
N PHE A 92 13.08 -3.67 -11.74
CA PHE A 92 13.33 -4.89 -10.98
C PHE A 92 14.72 -5.47 -11.28
N SER A 93 15.16 -5.45 -12.53
CA SER A 93 16.50 -5.87 -12.93
C SER A 93 17.64 -5.15 -12.19
N ASP A 94 17.44 -3.89 -11.77
CA ASP A 94 18.44 -3.10 -11.05
C ASP A 94 18.59 -3.53 -9.58
N ILE A 95 17.60 -4.23 -9.03
CA ILE A 95 17.53 -4.53 -7.58
C ILE A 95 17.42 -6.03 -7.25
N LYS A 96 17.29 -6.91 -8.23
CA LYS A 96 17.03 -8.35 -8.03
C LYS A 96 18.06 -9.06 -7.14
N ASP A 97 19.31 -8.58 -7.15
CA ASP A 97 20.40 -9.12 -6.32
C ASP A 97 20.48 -8.46 -4.93
N GLN A 98 19.60 -7.49 -4.65
CA GLN A 98 19.57 -6.77 -3.38
C GLN A 98 18.56 -7.39 -2.41
N ARG A 99 18.70 -7.02 -1.14
CA ARG A 99 17.77 -7.42 -0.08
C ARG A 99 17.20 -6.20 0.63
N PHE A 100 15.96 -6.32 1.09
CA PHE A 100 15.20 -5.26 1.73
C PHE A 100 14.59 -5.71 3.05
N ASP A 101 14.41 -4.77 3.97
CA ASP A 101 13.67 -4.99 5.21
C ASP A 101 12.17 -5.10 4.92
N GLY A 102 11.66 -4.29 3.99
CA GLY A 102 10.25 -4.29 3.61
C GLY A 102 10.00 -3.95 2.15
N LEU A 103 8.85 -4.42 1.64
CA LEU A 103 8.33 -4.10 0.32
C LEU A 103 6.86 -3.70 0.45
N ILE A 104 6.48 -2.61 -0.21
CA ILE A 104 5.08 -2.25 -0.42
C ILE A 104 4.76 -2.44 -1.90
N ILE A 105 3.66 -3.13 -2.22
CA ILE A 105 3.12 -3.23 -3.58
C ILE A 105 1.78 -2.49 -3.59
N THR A 106 1.68 -1.42 -4.38
CA THR A 106 0.49 -0.57 -4.41
C THR A 106 -0.63 -1.17 -5.26
N GLY A 107 -1.83 -0.62 -5.16
CA GLY A 107 -2.93 -0.93 -6.06
C GLY A 107 -2.63 -0.61 -7.52
N ALA A 108 -3.51 -1.10 -8.40
CA ALA A 108 -3.50 -0.82 -9.83
C ALA A 108 -4.94 -0.78 -10.36
N PRO A 109 -5.30 0.07 -11.33
CA PRO A 109 -6.66 0.17 -11.85
C PRO A 109 -6.95 -0.89 -12.95
N VAL A 110 -6.66 -2.15 -12.65
CA VAL A 110 -6.81 -3.30 -13.56
C VAL A 110 -7.71 -4.40 -12.98
N GLU A 111 -8.55 -4.06 -12.01
CA GLU A 111 -9.40 -5.02 -11.27
C GLU A 111 -10.37 -5.79 -12.16
N ASN A 112 -10.78 -5.20 -13.29
CA ASN A 112 -11.73 -5.79 -14.23
C ASN A 112 -11.08 -6.81 -15.18
N LEU A 113 -9.75 -6.90 -15.23
CA LEU A 113 -9.04 -7.93 -15.98
C LEU A 113 -8.82 -9.16 -15.11
N GLU A 114 -8.84 -10.35 -15.69
CA GLU A 114 -8.28 -11.51 -15.00
C GLU A 114 -6.79 -11.31 -14.75
N PHE A 115 -6.22 -11.98 -13.74
CA PHE A 115 -4.83 -11.75 -13.39
C PHE A 115 -3.88 -12.08 -14.55
N ASP A 116 -4.14 -13.19 -15.25
CA ASP A 116 -3.31 -13.64 -16.38
C ASP A 116 -3.45 -12.75 -17.64
N ASP A 117 -4.47 -11.88 -17.69
CA ASP A 117 -4.69 -10.90 -18.77
C ASP A 117 -4.01 -9.55 -18.49
N VAL A 118 -3.37 -9.37 -17.33
CA VAL A 118 -2.62 -8.16 -16.99
C VAL A 118 -1.25 -8.22 -17.66
N ASP A 119 -0.91 -7.25 -18.49
CA ASP A 119 0.30 -7.21 -19.33
C ASP A 119 1.64 -7.37 -18.57
N TYR A 120 1.67 -7.03 -17.28
CA TYR A 120 2.83 -7.19 -16.40
C TYR A 120 2.66 -8.32 -15.36
N TRP A 121 1.71 -9.23 -15.54
CA TRP A 121 1.43 -10.28 -14.54
C TRP A 121 2.61 -11.19 -14.27
N ASP A 122 3.30 -11.64 -15.32
CA ASP A 122 4.46 -12.53 -15.18
C ASP A 122 5.60 -11.86 -14.40
N GLU A 123 5.89 -10.59 -14.70
CA GLU A 123 6.90 -9.81 -13.97
C GLU A 123 6.48 -9.61 -12.50
N LEU A 124 5.20 -9.33 -12.24
CA LEU A 124 4.70 -9.20 -10.88
C LEU A 124 4.84 -10.52 -10.10
N CYS A 125 4.55 -11.66 -10.73
CA CYS A 125 4.76 -12.99 -10.16
C CYS A 125 6.23 -13.25 -9.82
N GLU A 126 7.16 -12.84 -10.72
CA GLU A 126 8.60 -12.94 -10.47
C GLU A 126 9.01 -12.09 -9.27
N ILE A 127 8.52 -10.84 -9.17
CA ILE A 127 8.78 -9.95 -8.03
C ILE A 127 8.21 -10.54 -6.73
N MET A 128 7.00 -11.10 -6.75
CA MET A 128 6.41 -11.74 -5.57
C MET A 128 7.18 -13.00 -5.15
N ALA A 129 7.67 -13.81 -6.10
CA ALA A 129 8.56 -14.94 -5.81
C ALA A 129 9.88 -14.47 -5.20
N TRP A 130 10.51 -13.47 -5.81
CA TRP A 130 11.74 -12.85 -5.32
C TRP A 130 11.57 -12.28 -3.91
N SER A 131 10.45 -11.62 -3.63
CA SER A 131 10.19 -11.01 -2.33
C SER A 131 10.19 -12.03 -1.18
N LYS A 132 9.76 -13.27 -1.42
CA LYS A 132 9.81 -14.33 -0.40
C LYS A 132 11.20 -14.66 0.10
N LYS A 133 12.25 -14.39 -0.69
CA LYS A 133 13.65 -14.70 -0.40
C LYS A 133 14.46 -13.46 -0.02
N ASN A 134 14.14 -12.33 -0.64
CA ASN A 134 14.98 -11.13 -0.59
C ASN A 134 14.36 -9.98 0.22
N VAL A 135 13.11 -10.12 0.64
CA VAL A 135 12.41 -9.14 1.48
C VAL A 135 11.93 -9.79 2.76
N TYR A 136 12.12 -9.11 3.89
CA TYR A 136 11.66 -9.68 5.15
C TYR A 136 10.14 -9.61 5.29
N SER A 137 9.53 -8.46 5.05
CA SER A 137 8.08 -8.27 5.16
C SER A 137 7.49 -7.55 3.94
N THR A 138 6.36 -8.04 3.42
CA THR A 138 5.67 -7.43 2.27
C THR A 138 4.26 -7.00 2.63
N LEU A 139 3.91 -5.75 2.32
CA LEU A 139 2.58 -5.16 2.45
C LEU A 139 1.98 -4.94 1.06
N HIS A 140 0.85 -5.57 0.79
CA HIS A 140 0.12 -5.46 -0.47
C HIS A 140 -1.12 -4.59 -0.26
N ILE A 141 -1.39 -3.63 -1.16
CA ILE A 141 -2.49 -2.66 -1.03
C ILE A 141 -3.48 -2.83 -2.21
N CYS A 142 -4.76 -2.83 -1.91
CA CYS A 142 -5.90 -2.86 -2.82
C CYS A 142 -5.80 -4.01 -3.83
N TRP A 143 -5.69 -3.72 -5.13
CA TRP A 143 -5.56 -4.75 -6.16
C TRP A 143 -4.34 -5.66 -5.92
N ALA A 144 -3.21 -5.11 -5.51
CA ALA A 144 -2.05 -5.95 -5.18
C ALA A 144 -2.32 -6.89 -3.99
N ALA A 145 -3.20 -6.53 -3.06
CA ALA A 145 -3.63 -7.43 -2.00
C ALA A 145 -4.36 -8.65 -2.59
N GLN A 146 -5.27 -8.42 -3.54
CA GLN A 146 -5.97 -9.52 -4.24
C GLN A 146 -5.01 -10.35 -5.09
N ALA A 147 -4.09 -9.69 -5.83
CA ALA A 147 -3.07 -10.35 -6.65
C ALA A 147 -2.14 -11.22 -5.79
N GLY A 148 -1.69 -10.71 -4.64
CA GLY A 148 -0.86 -11.46 -3.70
C GLY A 148 -1.60 -12.63 -3.05
N LEU A 149 -2.87 -12.46 -2.68
CA LEU A 149 -3.72 -13.54 -2.16
C LEU A 149 -3.93 -14.64 -3.22
N TYR A 150 -4.12 -14.25 -4.48
CA TYR A 150 -4.21 -15.21 -5.58
C TYR A 150 -2.89 -15.95 -5.80
N TYR A 151 -1.79 -15.21 -5.96
CA TYR A 151 -0.48 -15.81 -6.24
C TYR A 151 0.02 -16.74 -5.13
N HIS A 152 -0.12 -16.34 -3.87
CA HIS A 152 0.45 -17.11 -2.74
C HIS A 152 -0.47 -18.21 -2.21
N TYR A 153 -1.81 -18.06 -2.37
CA TYR A 153 -2.80 -18.93 -1.73
C TYR A 153 -3.92 -19.39 -2.66
N ASN A 154 -3.88 -19.00 -3.95
CA ASN A 154 -4.92 -19.31 -4.94
C ASN A 154 -6.33 -18.82 -4.54
N ILE A 155 -6.38 -17.70 -3.80
CA ILE A 155 -7.65 -17.06 -3.43
C ILE A 155 -8.09 -16.15 -4.57
N LYS A 156 -9.26 -16.42 -5.13
CA LYS A 156 -9.81 -15.70 -6.28
C LYS A 156 -10.38 -14.35 -5.87
N LYS A 157 -10.41 -13.42 -6.81
CA LYS A 157 -11.22 -12.20 -6.72
C LYS A 157 -12.60 -12.44 -7.36
N TYR A 158 -13.58 -11.69 -6.89
CA TYR A 158 -14.96 -11.74 -7.36
C TYR A 158 -15.41 -10.33 -7.75
N PRO A 159 -16.12 -10.17 -8.89
CA PRO A 159 -16.64 -8.86 -9.27
C PRO A 159 -17.74 -8.43 -8.30
N LEU A 160 -17.73 -7.13 -7.97
CA LEU A 160 -18.81 -6.48 -7.25
C LEU A 160 -19.91 -6.05 -8.24
N PRO A 161 -21.18 -6.00 -7.82
CA PRO A 161 -22.27 -5.50 -8.66
C PRO A 161 -22.06 -4.07 -9.13
N GLU A 162 -21.36 -3.26 -8.35
CA GLU A 162 -21.01 -1.87 -8.61
C GLU A 162 -19.67 -1.51 -7.97
N LYS A 163 -19.05 -0.42 -8.44
CA LYS A 163 -17.83 0.11 -7.83
C LYS A 163 -18.08 0.42 -6.35
N MET A 164 -17.33 -0.20 -5.47
CA MET A 164 -17.28 0.15 -4.07
C MET A 164 -16.36 1.36 -3.90
N SER A 165 -16.97 2.51 -3.62
CA SER A 165 -16.25 3.77 -3.38
C SER A 165 -16.84 4.44 -2.15
N GLY A 166 -15.99 4.81 -1.19
CA GLY A 166 -16.42 5.45 0.05
C GLY A 166 -15.48 5.23 1.22
N VAL A 167 -15.92 5.67 2.40
CA VAL A 167 -15.24 5.48 3.68
C VAL A 167 -16.13 4.63 4.57
N PHE A 168 -15.65 3.43 4.93
CA PHE A 168 -16.44 2.44 5.62
C PHE A 168 -15.91 2.19 7.03
N SER A 169 -16.80 1.88 7.98
CA SER A 169 -16.43 1.39 9.29
C SER A 169 -15.98 -0.07 9.23
N HIS A 170 -14.92 -0.39 9.92
CA HIS A 170 -14.32 -1.72 10.03
C HIS A 170 -14.21 -2.12 11.48
N ARG A 171 -14.46 -3.39 11.76
CA ARG A 171 -14.26 -3.99 13.08
C ARG A 171 -12.87 -4.57 13.19
N ASN A 172 -12.21 -4.32 14.32
CA ASN A 172 -10.97 -4.98 14.71
C ASN A 172 -11.31 -6.38 15.25
N LEU A 173 -10.97 -7.42 14.49
CA LEU A 173 -11.28 -8.82 14.84
C LEU A 173 -10.21 -9.48 15.69
N MET A 174 -9.00 -8.90 15.73
CA MET A 174 -7.85 -9.45 16.44
C MET A 174 -7.08 -8.33 17.15
N PRO A 175 -7.62 -7.71 18.20
CA PRO A 175 -7.02 -6.57 18.90
C PRO A 175 -5.62 -6.88 19.47
N GLU A 176 -5.33 -8.14 19.79
CA GLU A 176 -4.01 -8.58 20.26
C GLU A 176 -2.96 -8.69 19.15
N HIS A 177 -3.36 -8.59 17.87
CA HIS A 177 -2.39 -8.70 16.78
C HIS A 177 -1.56 -7.40 16.67
N PRO A 178 -0.21 -7.49 16.66
CA PRO A 178 0.65 -6.31 16.74
C PRO A 178 0.40 -5.28 15.63
N LEU A 179 -0.10 -5.70 14.45
CA LEU A 179 -0.43 -4.78 13.36
C LEU A 179 -1.58 -3.82 13.73
N LEU A 180 -2.52 -4.26 14.58
CA LEU A 180 -3.67 -3.47 15.02
C LEU A 180 -3.49 -2.88 16.42
N ARG A 181 -2.27 -2.89 16.95
CA ARG A 181 -1.99 -2.32 18.26
C ARG A 181 -2.32 -0.82 18.27
N GLY A 182 -3.17 -0.41 19.22
CA GLY A 182 -3.63 0.97 19.37
C GLY A 182 -4.81 1.34 18.47
N PHE A 183 -5.31 0.40 17.66
CA PHE A 183 -6.56 0.60 16.94
C PHE A 183 -7.75 0.55 17.90
N ASP A 184 -8.75 1.35 17.60
CA ASP A 184 -10.06 1.26 18.22
C ASP A 184 -10.75 -0.06 17.81
N GLU A 185 -11.81 -0.44 18.51
CA GLU A 185 -12.64 -1.61 18.19
C GLU A 185 -13.31 -1.45 16.82
N GLU A 186 -13.69 -0.21 16.48
CA GLU A 186 -14.18 0.21 15.18
C GLU A 186 -13.37 1.38 14.64
N PHE A 187 -13.08 1.36 13.35
CA PHE A 187 -12.30 2.41 12.70
C PHE A 187 -12.67 2.56 11.24
N SER A 188 -12.44 3.75 10.68
CA SER A 188 -12.76 4.06 9.29
C SER A 188 -11.58 3.80 8.36
N ALA A 189 -11.88 3.32 7.13
CA ALA A 189 -10.92 3.25 6.05
C ALA A 189 -11.58 3.46 4.68
N PRO A 190 -10.89 4.12 3.71
CA PRO A 190 -11.40 4.32 2.37
C PRO A 190 -11.24 3.08 1.50
N HIS A 191 -12.20 2.88 0.61
CA HIS A 191 -12.16 1.88 -0.45
C HIS A 191 -12.50 2.50 -1.80
N SER A 192 -11.85 1.98 -2.85
CA SER A 192 -12.16 2.30 -4.25
C SER A 192 -11.79 1.08 -5.09
N ARG A 193 -12.74 0.18 -5.36
CA ARG A 193 -12.48 -1.08 -6.05
C ARG A 193 -13.73 -1.66 -6.73
N HIS A 194 -13.51 -2.49 -7.74
CA HIS A 194 -14.55 -3.19 -8.51
C HIS A 194 -14.66 -4.68 -8.16
N THR A 195 -13.75 -5.20 -7.34
CA THR A 195 -13.68 -6.61 -6.98
C THR A 195 -13.46 -6.80 -5.49
N GLU A 196 -13.73 -8.00 -4.98
CA GLU A 196 -13.52 -8.38 -3.60
C GLU A 196 -12.89 -9.77 -3.46
N VAL A 197 -12.42 -10.10 -2.27
CA VAL A 197 -12.09 -11.47 -1.83
C VAL A 197 -13.11 -11.91 -0.79
N ARG A 198 -13.42 -13.20 -0.75
CA ARG A 198 -14.43 -13.73 0.16
C ARG A 198 -13.81 -14.32 1.42
N ARG A 199 -14.48 -14.10 2.54
CA ARG A 199 -14.09 -14.65 3.85
C ARG A 199 -13.90 -16.17 3.79
N CYS A 200 -14.85 -16.89 3.22
CA CYS A 200 -14.81 -18.35 3.13
C CYS A 200 -13.55 -18.87 2.43
N ASP A 201 -13.07 -18.20 1.39
CA ASP A 201 -11.87 -18.62 0.65
C ASP A 201 -10.59 -18.38 1.47
N ILE A 202 -10.56 -17.26 2.22
CA ILE A 202 -9.45 -16.94 3.12
C ILE A 202 -9.38 -17.98 4.25
N GLU A 203 -10.50 -18.26 4.91
CA GLU A 203 -10.61 -19.24 5.99
C GLU A 203 -10.28 -20.65 5.53
N ALA A 204 -10.76 -21.04 4.34
CA ALA A 204 -10.48 -22.35 3.74
C ALA A 204 -8.98 -22.58 3.48
N SER A 205 -8.19 -21.53 3.27
CA SER A 205 -6.74 -21.65 3.10
C SER A 205 -6.03 -22.21 4.34
N GLY A 206 -6.58 -21.95 5.54
CA GLY A 206 -6.00 -22.33 6.83
C GLY A 206 -4.65 -21.64 7.16
N LYS A 207 -4.15 -20.75 6.26
CA LYS A 207 -2.82 -20.12 6.33
C LYS A 207 -2.85 -18.63 6.66
N LEU A 208 -4.03 -18.05 6.72
CA LEU A 208 -4.28 -16.63 6.84
C LEU A 208 -5.14 -16.33 8.07
N ASP A 209 -4.95 -15.15 8.62
CA ASP A 209 -5.78 -14.56 9.67
C ASP A 209 -6.46 -13.31 9.12
N ILE A 210 -7.78 -13.17 9.32
CA ILE A 210 -8.54 -11.97 9.00
C ILE A 210 -8.46 -11.06 10.22
N LEU A 211 -7.82 -9.90 10.08
CA LEU A 211 -7.58 -8.97 11.18
C LEU A 211 -8.67 -7.90 11.30
N ALA A 212 -9.23 -7.47 10.18
CA ALA A 212 -10.29 -6.47 10.15
C ALA A 212 -11.23 -6.67 8.96
N GLU A 213 -12.51 -6.36 9.17
CA GLU A 213 -13.56 -6.42 8.15
C GLU A 213 -14.62 -5.36 8.38
N SER A 214 -15.40 -5.07 7.35
CA SER A 214 -16.58 -4.22 7.34
C SER A 214 -17.80 -5.01 6.95
N ASP A 215 -18.95 -4.71 7.54
CA ASP A 215 -20.23 -5.31 7.12
C ASP A 215 -20.64 -4.84 5.72
N GLU A 216 -20.21 -3.64 5.31
CA GLU A 216 -20.50 -3.07 4.00
C GLU A 216 -19.40 -3.31 2.97
N ALA A 217 -18.12 -3.18 3.38
CA ALA A 217 -16.97 -3.26 2.48
C ALA A 217 -16.27 -4.63 2.52
N GLY A 218 -16.72 -5.57 3.33
CA GLY A 218 -16.13 -6.92 3.42
C GLY A 218 -14.74 -6.92 4.05
N ILE A 219 -13.91 -7.84 3.61
CA ILE A 219 -12.55 -8.05 4.16
C ILE A 219 -11.69 -6.82 3.93
N TYR A 220 -10.96 -6.38 4.97
CA TYR A 220 -10.06 -5.24 4.89
C TYR A 220 -8.61 -5.60 5.11
N ILE A 221 -8.24 -6.20 6.24
CA ILE A 221 -6.85 -6.55 6.54
C ILE A 221 -6.74 -8.05 6.75
N VAL A 222 -5.81 -8.66 6.02
CA VAL A 222 -5.46 -10.08 6.14
C VAL A 222 -3.95 -10.21 6.35
N ALA A 223 -3.54 -11.12 7.24
CA ALA A 223 -2.14 -11.42 7.49
C ALA A 223 -1.85 -12.91 7.28
N SER A 224 -0.67 -13.22 6.77
CA SER A 224 -0.18 -14.60 6.81
C SER A 224 0.10 -15.02 8.25
N LYS A 225 -0.21 -16.27 8.63
CA LYS A 225 0.10 -16.80 9.97
C LYS A 225 1.60 -16.75 10.32
N LYS A 226 2.45 -16.73 9.31
CA LYS A 226 3.90 -16.48 9.45
C LYS A 226 4.26 -15.01 9.66
N ARG A 227 3.27 -14.10 9.60
CA ARG A 227 3.40 -12.67 9.90
C ARG A 227 4.45 -11.92 9.07
N ARG A 228 4.62 -12.31 7.81
CA ARG A 228 5.55 -11.65 6.88
C ARG A 228 4.87 -11.09 5.63
N LEU A 229 3.65 -11.57 5.31
CA LEU A 229 2.84 -11.08 4.18
C LEU A 229 1.54 -10.50 4.72
N PHE A 230 1.24 -9.27 4.33
CA PHE A 230 0.09 -8.50 4.74
C PHE A 230 -0.67 -8.01 3.52
N TYR A 231 -2.01 -8.03 3.59
CA TYR A 231 -2.91 -7.70 2.51
C TYR A 231 -3.97 -6.73 3.03
N VAL A 232 -4.00 -5.52 2.48
CA VAL A 232 -4.91 -4.44 2.84
C VAL A 232 -5.75 -4.12 1.61
N THR A 233 -7.03 -4.46 1.59
CA THR A 233 -7.89 -4.35 0.40
C THR A 233 -8.44 -2.95 0.17
N GLY A 234 -8.27 -2.02 1.11
CA GLY A 234 -8.62 -0.62 1.00
C GLY A 234 -7.39 0.27 0.83
N HIS A 235 -7.57 1.56 1.04
CA HIS A 235 -6.60 2.61 0.76
C HIS A 235 -6.39 3.55 1.94
N SER A 236 -5.79 3.07 3.04
CA SER A 236 -5.51 3.94 4.19
C SER A 236 -4.54 5.08 3.89
N GLU A 237 -3.72 4.95 2.84
CA GLU A 237 -2.78 5.98 2.40
C GLU A 237 -3.46 7.17 1.70
N TYR A 238 -4.72 7.07 1.29
CA TYR A 238 -5.41 8.11 0.54
C TYR A 238 -5.52 9.44 1.30
N ASP A 239 -5.38 10.54 0.54
CA ASP A 239 -5.70 11.89 1.00
C ASP A 239 -7.20 12.09 1.13
N ALA A 240 -7.59 13.10 1.92
CA ALA A 240 -9.00 13.43 2.12
C ALA A 240 -9.75 13.62 0.79
N GLU A 241 -9.12 14.17 -0.22
CA GLU A 241 -9.74 14.54 -1.49
C GLU A 241 -9.66 13.44 -2.57
N THR A 242 -8.93 12.35 -2.34
CA THR A 242 -8.64 11.36 -3.41
C THR A 242 -9.92 10.78 -4.02
N LEU A 243 -10.88 10.35 -3.20
CA LEU A 243 -12.15 9.80 -3.71
C LEU A 243 -13.00 10.87 -4.42
N ALA A 244 -12.93 12.14 -4.01
CA ALA A 244 -13.60 13.23 -4.70
C ALA A 244 -12.98 13.49 -6.08
N LEU A 245 -11.66 13.40 -6.20
CA LEU A 245 -10.95 13.52 -7.47
C LEU A 245 -11.27 12.35 -8.41
N GLU A 246 -11.34 11.12 -7.88
CA GLU A 246 -11.78 9.95 -8.65
C GLU A 246 -13.22 10.12 -9.16
N TYR A 247 -14.14 10.54 -8.30
CA TYR A 247 -15.53 10.77 -8.65
C TYR A 247 -15.66 11.84 -9.76
N LYS A 248 -14.99 12.99 -9.62
CA LYS A 248 -14.97 14.06 -10.61
C LYS A 248 -14.36 13.61 -11.95
N ARG A 249 -13.26 12.84 -11.90
CA ARG A 249 -12.62 12.24 -13.08
C ARG A 249 -13.60 11.33 -13.83
N ASP A 250 -14.29 10.44 -13.11
CA ASP A 250 -15.20 9.47 -13.70
C ASP A 250 -16.42 10.19 -14.34
N LEU A 251 -16.96 11.23 -13.69
CA LEU A 251 -17.97 12.14 -14.27
C LEU A 251 -17.48 12.82 -15.56
N SER A 252 -16.24 13.34 -15.55
CA SER A 252 -15.66 14.04 -16.73
C SER A 252 -15.45 13.12 -17.92
N ARG A 253 -15.38 11.81 -17.70
CA ARG A 253 -15.30 10.77 -18.73
C ARG A 253 -16.66 10.30 -19.26
N GLY A 254 -17.74 10.92 -18.80
CA GLY A 254 -19.10 10.56 -19.17
C GLY A 254 -19.60 9.26 -18.53
N LEU A 255 -18.93 8.80 -17.47
CA LEU A 255 -19.41 7.71 -16.64
C LEU A 255 -20.47 8.25 -15.67
N GLU A 256 -21.31 7.37 -15.17
CA GLU A 256 -22.31 7.67 -14.13
C GLU A 256 -21.90 7.07 -12.78
N PRO A 257 -20.79 7.56 -12.16
CA PRO A 257 -20.34 7.01 -10.90
C PRO A 257 -21.35 7.35 -9.79
N LYS A 258 -21.59 6.39 -8.90
CA LYS A 258 -22.30 6.68 -7.65
C LYS A 258 -21.44 7.54 -6.75
N LEU A 259 -22.10 8.35 -5.92
CA LEU A 259 -21.42 9.14 -4.90
C LEU A 259 -20.64 8.24 -3.96
N PRO A 260 -19.37 8.55 -3.61
CA PRO A 260 -18.64 7.80 -2.59
C PRO A 260 -19.41 7.78 -1.28
N ARG A 261 -19.66 6.57 -0.75
CA ARG A 261 -20.51 6.36 0.44
C ARG A 261 -19.80 6.85 1.71
N HIS A 262 -20.55 7.47 2.63
CA HIS A 262 -20.05 7.94 3.94
C HIS A 262 -18.85 8.90 3.85
N TYR A 263 -18.74 9.64 2.76
CA TYR A 263 -17.54 10.43 2.45
C TYR A 263 -17.79 11.94 2.43
N PHE A 264 -18.75 12.39 1.66
CA PHE A 264 -19.10 13.83 1.64
C PHE A 264 -20.01 14.18 2.83
N PRO A 265 -19.79 15.32 3.52
CA PRO A 265 -20.74 15.80 4.51
C PRO A 265 -22.13 15.98 3.90
N ASP A 266 -23.14 15.40 4.55
CA ASP A 266 -24.55 15.43 4.12
C ASP A 266 -24.77 14.92 2.66
N ASP A 267 -23.90 14.01 2.19
CA ASP A 267 -23.88 13.48 0.82
C ASP A 267 -23.82 14.57 -0.28
N ASP A 268 -23.25 15.73 0.04
CA ASP A 268 -23.13 16.87 -0.86
C ASP A 268 -21.72 16.94 -1.46
N PRO A 269 -21.53 16.62 -2.77
CA PRO A 269 -20.21 16.60 -3.41
C PRO A 269 -19.58 17.99 -3.60
N THR A 270 -20.29 19.07 -3.24
CA THR A 270 -19.75 20.44 -3.22
C THR A 270 -19.01 20.75 -1.91
N LYS A 271 -19.24 19.96 -0.86
CA LYS A 271 -18.62 20.13 0.44
C LYS A 271 -17.26 19.44 0.49
N THR A 272 -16.34 20.03 1.25
CA THR A 272 -15.00 19.45 1.46
C THR A 272 -15.10 18.19 2.30
N PRO A 273 -14.58 17.05 1.80
CA PRO A 273 -14.58 15.81 2.55
C PRO A 273 -13.68 15.89 3.79
N LYS A 274 -14.01 15.10 4.81
CA LYS A 274 -13.23 15.01 6.05
C LYS A 274 -12.41 13.73 6.06
N ASN A 275 -11.13 13.83 6.41
CA ASN A 275 -10.30 12.64 6.65
C ASN A 275 -10.58 12.08 8.05
N THR A 276 -11.31 10.96 8.12
CA THR A 276 -11.67 10.27 9.37
C THR A 276 -10.84 9.01 9.63
N TRP A 277 -9.87 8.70 8.76
CA TRP A 277 -9.03 7.49 8.83
C TRP A 277 -7.55 7.75 9.09
N ARG A 278 -7.11 9.01 9.14
CA ARG A 278 -5.70 9.39 9.23
C ARG A 278 -4.96 8.75 10.40
N ALA A 279 -5.56 8.75 11.58
CA ALA A 279 -4.92 8.20 12.78
C ALA A 279 -4.65 6.69 12.62
N HIS A 280 -5.65 5.92 12.17
CA HIS A 280 -5.52 4.48 11.96
C HIS A 280 -4.60 4.14 10.77
N ALA A 281 -4.56 4.99 9.72
CA ALA A 281 -3.59 4.87 8.65
C ALA A 281 -2.15 4.97 9.18
N HIS A 282 -1.85 5.99 9.96
CA HIS A 282 -0.53 6.13 10.59
C HIS A 282 -0.19 4.97 11.53
N LEU A 283 -1.16 4.50 12.31
CA LEU A 283 -0.96 3.32 13.17
C LEU A 283 -0.65 2.07 12.34
N LEU A 284 -1.39 1.80 11.28
CA LEU A 284 -1.17 0.65 10.40
C LEU A 284 0.27 0.59 9.89
N PHE A 285 0.74 1.67 9.27
CA PHE A 285 2.08 1.73 8.70
C PHE A 285 3.16 1.77 9.78
N SER A 286 2.97 2.50 10.87
CA SER A 286 3.91 2.53 12.00
C SER A 286 4.03 1.17 12.69
N ASN A 287 2.93 0.46 12.89
CA ASN A 287 2.94 -0.88 13.47
C ASN A 287 3.61 -1.90 12.54
N TRP A 288 3.32 -1.83 11.22
CA TRP A 288 4.01 -2.67 10.25
C TRP A 288 5.51 -2.42 10.25
N LEU A 289 5.95 -1.15 10.18
CA LEU A 289 7.36 -0.78 10.25
C LEU A 289 8.03 -1.25 11.53
N ASN A 290 7.39 -1.03 12.68
CA ASN A 290 7.99 -1.33 13.98
C ASN A 290 8.03 -2.83 14.26
N TYR A 291 6.89 -3.54 14.15
CA TYR A 291 6.78 -4.93 14.61
C TYR A 291 7.15 -5.97 13.55
N PHE A 292 7.02 -5.65 12.25
CA PHE A 292 7.19 -6.63 11.19
C PHE A 292 8.34 -6.31 10.23
N VAL A 293 8.88 -5.10 10.31
CA VAL A 293 10.07 -4.71 9.55
C VAL A 293 11.25 -4.53 10.50
N TYR A 294 11.20 -3.56 11.42
CA TYR A 294 12.35 -3.21 12.25
C TYR A 294 12.73 -4.29 13.28
N GLN A 295 11.77 -4.75 14.09
CA GLN A 295 12.08 -5.65 15.22
C GLN A 295 12.42 -7.08 14.78
N ASN A 296 11.91 -7.53 13.64
CA ASN A 296 12.03 -8.91 13.22
C ASN A 296 13.06 -9.14 12.11
N THR A 297 13.42 -8.11 11.35
CA THR A 297 14.42 -8.25 10.28
C THR A 297 15.81 -8.46 10.88
N PRO A 298 16.58 -9.48 10.41
CA PRO A 298 17.97 -9.64 10.82
C PRO A 298 18.78 -8.37 10.51
N TYR A 299 19.68 -7.97 11.41
CA TYR A 299 20.58 -6.84 11.18
C TYR A 299 21.39 -7.02 9.88
N ASP A 300 21.88 -8.24 9.65
CA ASP A 300 22.48 -8.64 8.38
C ASP A 300 21.40 -9.23 7.46
N LEU A 301 21.02 -8.49 6.43
CA LEU A 301 19.97 -8.91 5.48
C LEU A 301 20.31 -10.21 4.74
N ALA A 302 21.61 -10.62 4.69
CA ALA A 302 21.98 -11.90 4.10
C ALA A 302 21.41 -13.12 4.85
N LYS A 303 20.97 -12.90 6.10
CA LYS A 303 20.36 -13.93 6.96
C LYS A 303 18.82 -14.01 6.85
N ILE A 304 18.22 -13.30 5.92
CA ILE A 304 16.77 -13.42 5.66
C ILE A 304 16.50 -14.85 5.16
N GLU A 305 15.63 -15.57 5.89
CA GLU A 305 15.16 -16.89 5.50
C GLU A 305 14.00 -16.79 4.50
N GLU A 306 13.93 -17.73 3.57
CA GLU A 306 12.84 -17.81 2.58
C GLU A 306 11.49 -18.10 3.26
N ILE A 307 10.42 -17.42 2.82
CA ILE A 307 9.03 -17.73 3.19
C ILE A 307 8.61 -19.02 2.45
N LYS A 308 8.47 -20.11 3.21
CA LYS A 308 7.99 -21.40 2.68
C LYS A 308 6.48 -21.43 2.56
#